data_4e498b4e4d58f17d4ae327b0dcdda6f9
#
_entry.id   4e498b4e4d58f17d4ae327b0dcdda6f9
#
_cell.length_a   1.000
_cell.length_b   1.000
_cell.length_c   1.000
_cell.angle_alpha   90.00
_cell.angle_beta   90.00
_cell.angle_gamma   90.00
#
_symmetry.space_group_name_H-M   'P 1'
#
loop_
_entity.id
_entity.type
_entity.pdbx_description
1 polymer ?
#
loop_
_entity_poly.entity_id
_entity_poly.type
_entity_poly.pdbx_seq_one_letter_code
_entity_poly.pdbx_strand_id
1 'polypeptide(L)'
;MNYSRRDLSLLLPALAAASATAQNSALPSKTYNFEDLPVRATGANSSRAVLDGKTHSGFPVNLHITELPAGGAPHPPHHHVHEEMIMIHEGTLEVTISGRSARLGPGSIAYVASGEEHGWRNVGTTRAQYFVLALGQAR
;
A
#
# COMPACT_ATOMS: atom_id res chain seq x y z
N MET A 1 -43.83 -34.23 -46.20
CA MET A 1 -43.67 -34.20 -44.71
C MET A 1 -43.45 -32.73 -44.31
N ASN A 2 -44.47 -32.13 -43.74
CA ASN A 2 -44.41 -30.69 -43.36
C ASN A 2 -43.90 -30.58 -41.93
N TYR A 3 -42.71 -30.07 -41.72
CA TYR A 3 -42.22 -29.71 -40.41
C TYR A 3 -42.76 -28.35 -40.03
N SER A 4 -43.53 -28.31 -38.95
CA SER A 4 -44.12 -27.15 -38.34
C SER A 4 -43.06 -26.25 -37.68
N ARG A 5 -43.18 -24.94 -37.93
CA ARG A 5 -42.28 -23.89 -37.41
C ARG A 5 -42.47 -23.59 -35.90
N ARG A 6 -42.92 -24.58 -35.11
CA ARG A 6 -43.28 -24.31 -33.68
C ARG A 6 -42.37 -24.97 -32.65
N ASP A 7 -41.29 -25.65 -33.03
CA ASP A 7 -40.46 -26.39 -32.07
C ASP A 7 -39.03 -25.84 -31.89
N LEU A 8 -38.81 -24.56 -32.21
CA LEU A 8 -37.48 -23.92 -32.05
C LEU A 8 -37.40 -22.94 -30.87
N SER A 9 -38.17 -23.11 -29.80
CA SER A 9 -38.25 -22.14 -28.69
C SER A 9 -37.90 -22.71 -27.32
N LEU A 10 -37.06 -23.72 -27.24
CA LEU A 10 -36.68 -24.31 -25.93
C LEU A 10 -35.20 -24.68 -25.86
N LEU A 11 -34.27 -23.78 -26.16
CA LEU A 11 -32.86 -23.91 -25.75
C LEU A 11 -32.18 -22.55 -25.72
N LEU A 12 -32.68 -21.64 -24.90
CA LEU A 12 -31.86 -20.56 -24.39
C LEU A 12 -31.25 -21.05 -23.07
N PRO A 13 -29.96 -21.35 -23.01
CA PRO A 13 -29.30 -21.47 -21.74
C PRO A 13 -29.33 -20.06 -21.13
N ALA A 14 -30.01 -19.93 -20.00
CA ALA A 14 -29.88 -18.77 -19.14
C ALA A 14 -28.41 -18.68 -18.74
N LEU A 15 -27.63 -17.88 -19.46
CA LEU A 15 -26.36 -17.39 -18.98
C LEU A 15 -26.68 -16.47 -17.79
N ALA A 16 -26.80 -17.08 -16.60
CA ALA A 16 -26.71 -16.36 -15.37
C ALA A 16 -25.33 -15.71 -15.36
N ALA A 17 -25.26 -14.47 -15.82
CA ALA A 17 -24.15 -13.59 -15.54
C ALA A 17 -24.10 -13.47 -14.01
N ALA A 18 -23.31 -14.34 -13.38
CA ALA A 18 -22.83 -14.09 -12.04
C ALA A 18 -21.99 -12.82 -12.15
N SER A 19 -22.65 -11.68 -11.96
CA SER A 19 -21.98 -10.44 -11.63
C SER A 19 -21.27 -10.72 -10.33
N ALA A 20 -20.00 -11.12 -10.41
CA ALA A 20 -19.09 -11.05 -9.32
C ALA A 20 -18.96 -9.55 -9.01
N THR A 21 -19.87 -9.03 -8.20
CA THR A 21 -19.62 -7.84 -7.43
C THR A 21 -18.38 -8.20 -6.63
N ALA A 22 -17.22 -7.69 -7.04
CA ALA A 22 -16.08 -7.61 -6.18
C ALA A 22 -16.56 -6.79 -4.99
N GLN A 23 -17.10 -7.48 -3.99
CA GLN A 23 -17.41 -6.88 -2.72
C GLN A 23 -16.09 -6.32 -2.24
N ASN A 24 -16.04 -5.01 -2.12
CA ASN A 24 -14.99 -4.27 -1.42
C ASN A 24 -15.09 -4.68 0.06
N SER A 25 -14.77 -5.93 0.33
CA SER A 25 -14.83 -6.48 1.68
C SER A 25 -13.79 -5.78 2.53
N ALA A 26 -14.19 -5.37 3.72
CA ALA A 26 -13.28 -4.81 4.69
C ALA A 26 -12.14 -5.80 4.97
N LEU A 27 -10.97 -5.27 5.29
CA LEU A 27 -9.82 -6.08 5.70
C LEU A 27 -10.21 -6.94 6.91
N PRO A 28 -10.00 -8.26 6.86
CA PRO A 28 -10.24 -9.12 8.01
C PRO A 28 -9.16 -8.92 9.06
N SER A 29 -9.49 -9.21 10.32
CA SER A 29 -8.47 -9.31 11.37
C SER A 29 -7.48 -10.42 11.01
N LYS A 30 -6.20 -10.09 10.97
CA LYS A 30 -5.13 -11.02 10.60
C LYS A 30 -3.82 -10.62 11.25
N THR A 31 -3.00 -11.61 11.60
CA THR A 31 -1.61 -11.42 11.98
C THR A 31 -0.71 -11.56 10.76
N TYR A 32 0.39 -10.81 10.73
CA TYR A 32 1.37 -10.84 9.66
C TYR A 32 2.73 -11.15 10.28
N ASN A 33 3.33 -12.28 9.87
CA ASN A 33 4.67 -12.62 10.27
C ASN A 33 5.65 -12.00 9.25
N PHE A 34 6.66 -11.30 9.73
CA PHE A 34 7.62 -10.57 8.88
C PHE A 34 8.28 -11.45 7.82
N GLU A 35 8.67 -12.67 8.19
CA GLU A 35 9.35 -13.59 7.27
C GLU A 35 8.45 -14.11 6.14
N ASP A 36 7.13 -14.09 6.33
CA ASP A 36 6.15 -14.55 5.35
C ASP A 36 5.71 -13.45 4.37
N LEU A 37 6.12 -12.19 4.62
CA LEU A 37 5.73 -11.06 3.77
C LEU A 37 6.48 -11.10 2.44
N PRO A 38 5.77 -10.90 1.30
CA PRO A 38 6.41 -10.89 -0.01
C PRO A 38 7.38 -9.72 -0.14
N VAL A 39 8.61 -10.02 -0.57
CA VAL A 39 9.66 -9.02 -0.78
C VAL A 39 9.63 -8.53 -2.22
N ARG A 40 9.69 -7.21 -2.39
CA ARG A 40 9.91 -6.55 -3.67
C ARG A 40 11.21 -5.74 -3.61
N ALA A 41 12.17 -6.10 -4.41
CA ALA A 41 13.42 -5.33 -4.56
C ALA A 41 13.29 -4.26 -5.65
N THR A 42 13.86 -3.09 -5.41
CA THR A 42 13.98 -1.99 -6.38
C THR A 42 15.39 -1.40 -6.23
N GLY A 43 16.30 -1.83 -7.10
CA GLY A 43 17.72 -1.54 -6.92
C GLY A 43 18.25 -2.13 -5.61
N ALA A 44 18.87 -1.29 -4.79
CA ALA A 44 19.37 -1.67 -3.47
C ALA A 44 18.32 -1.54 -2.35
N ASN A 45 17.14 -1.00 -2.65
CA ASN A 45 16.02 -0.89 -1.72
C ASN A 45 15.16 -2.15 -1.75
N SER A 46 14.49 -2.46 -0.66
CA SER A 46 13.45 -3.49 -0.64
C SER A 46 12.21 -3.03 0.11
N SER A 47 11.07 -3.60 -0.24
CA SER A 47 9.82 -3.36 0.45
C SER A 47 9.05 -4.67 0.65
N ARG A 48 8.21 -4.70 1.68
CA ARG A 48 7.31 -5.82 1.99
C ARG A 48 5.90 -5.27 2.16
N ALA A 49 4.99 -5.72 1.31
CA ALA A 49 3.57 -5.40 1.45
C ALA A 49 3.01 -6.13 2.68
N VAL A 50 2.29 -5.41 3.53
CA VAL A 50 1.63 -5.97 4.71
C VAL A 50 0.14 -6.07 4.48
N LEU A 51 -0.54 -4.96 4.25
CA LEU A 51 -1.96 -4.92 3.94
C LEU A 51 -2.28 -3.77 2.96
N ASP A 52 -3.32 -3.99 2.17
CA ASP A 52 -3.88 -3.00 1.27
C ASP A 52 -5.38 -3.27 1.13
N GLY A 53 -6.20 -2.26 1.38
CA GLY A 53 -7.65 -2.40 1.31
C GLY A 53 -8.41 -1.32 2.05
N LYS A 54 -9.58 -1.68 2.59
CA LYS A 54 -10.43 -0.77 3.37
C LYS A 54 -10.64 -1.30 4.78
N THR A 55 -10.69 -0.39 5.74
CA THR A 55 -11.12 -0.70 7.10
C THR A 55 -12.60 -1.10 7.12
N HIS A 56 -13.09 -1.60 8.25
CA HIS A 56 -14.53 -1.92 8.42
C HIS A 56 -15.44 -0.69 8.20
N SER A 57 -14.97 0.51 8.52
CA SER A 57 -15.68 1.76 8.25
C SER A 57 -15.54 2.26 6.80
N GLY A 58 -14.91 1.48 5.91
CA GLY A 58 -14.75 1.81 4.50
C GLY A 58 -13.57 2.73 4.18
N PHE A 59 -12.71 3.04 5.16
CA PHE A 59 -11.56 3.94 4.96
C PHE A 59 -10.39 3.21 4.28
N PRO A 60 -9.85 3.73 3.17
CA PRO A 60 -8.70 3.12 2.49
C PRO A 60 -7.44 3.17 3.37
N VAL A 61 -6.72 2.07 3.40
CA VAL A 61 -5.47 1.94 4.17
C VAL A 61 -4.49 1.03 3.44
N ASN A 62 -3.22 1.42 3.44
CA ASN A 62 -2.11 0.60 2.98
C ASN A 62 -1.01 0.61 4.03
N LEU A 63 -0.42 -0.53 4.30
CA LEU A 63 0.76 -0.64 5.16
C LEU A 63 1.82 -1.48 4.46
N HIS A 64 3.03 -0.97 4.42
CA HIS A 64 4.19 -1.71 3.97
C HIS A 64 5.41 -1.40 4.83
N ILE A 65 6.42 -2.26 4.73
CA ILE A 65 7.71 -2.07 5.38
C ILE A 65 8.73 -1.80 4.30
N THR A 66 9.58 -0.80 4.48
CA THR A 66 10.65 -0.46 3.55
C THR A 66 12.01 -0.57 4.22
N GLU A 67 12.99 -1.03 3.48
CA GLU A 67 14.38 -1.12 3.88
C GLU A 67 15.24 -0.33 2.90
N LEU A 68 16.11 0.52 3.43
CA LEU A 68 17.03 1.34 2.66
C LEU A 68 18.47 1.06 3.09
N PRO A 69 19.40 0.87 2.14
CA PRO A 69 20.82 0.87 2.48
C PRO A 69 21.27 2.23 3.00
N ALA A 70 22.45 2.31 3.58
CA ALA A 70 23.04 3.59 3.97
C ALA A 70 23.10 4.55 2.77
N GLY A 71 22.65 5.79 2.94
CA GLY A 71 22.54 6.81 1.89
C GLY A 71 21.35 6.63 0.94
N GLY A 72 20.59 5.53 1.04
CA GLY A 72 19.45 5.24 0.16
C GLY A 72 18.24 6.11 0.43
N ALA A 73 17.45 6.35 -0.62
CA ALA A 73 16.12 6.96 -0.57
C ALA A 73 15.12 6.11 -1.36
N PRO A 74 13.82 6.06 -0.99
CA PRO A 74 12.86 5.23 -1.70
C PRO A 74 12.53 5.79 -3.10
N HIS A 75 12.44 7.11 -3.19
CA HIS A 75 12.12 7.89 -4.40
C HIS A 75 12.49 9.36 -4.15
N PRO A 76 12.49 10.23 -5.18
CA PRO A 76 12.61 11.68 -5.02
C PRO A 76 11.48 12.26 -4.17
N PRO A 77 11.66 13.45 -3.54
CA PRO A 77 10.57 14.16 -2.86
C PRO A 77 9.35 14.32 -3.78
N HIS A 78 8.16 14.18 -3.21
CA HIS A 78 6.89 14.25 -3.93
C HIS A 78 5.75 14.64 -2.97
N HIS A 79 4.54 14.77 -3.51
CA HIS A 79 3.31 14.98 -2.75
C HIS A 79 2.19 14.11 -3.29
N HIS A 80 1.20 13.81 -2.46
CA HIS A 80 0.01 13.02 -2.82
C HIS A 80 -1.18 13.38 -1.93
N VAL A 81 -2.36 12.90 -2.31
CA VAL A 81 -3.62 13.22 -1.60
C VAL A 81 -3.77 12.43 -0.31
N HIS A 82 -3.32 11.17 -0.26
CA HIS A 82 -3.38 10.38 0.96
C HIS A 82 -2.40 10.91 2.01
N GLU A 83 -2.75 10.73 3.26
CA GLU A 83 -1.88 11.05 4.40
C GLU A 83 -0.93 9.88 4.67
N GLU A 84 0.22 10.16 5.25
CA GLU A 84 1.23 9.14 5.50
C GLU A 84 1.82 9.22 6.90
N MET A 85 2.02 8.07 7.53
CA MET A 85 2.83 7.93 8.73
C MET A 85 4.03 7.05 8.46
N ILE A 86 5.19 7.50 8.91
CA ILE A 86 6.43 6.75 8.86
C ILE A 86 6.84 6.43 10.30
N MET A 87 7.02 5.17 10.62
CA MET A 87 7.43 4.68 11.94
C MET A 87 8.77 3.98 11.81
N ILE A 88 9.82 4.56 12.36
CA ILE A 88 11.18 4.05 12.23
C ILE A 88 11.39 2.89 13.20
N HIS A 89 11.76 1.72 12.66
CA HIS A 89 12.11 0.54 13.43
C HIS A 89 13.62 0.44 13.66
N GLU A 90 14.42 0.68 12.62
CA GLU A 90 15.87 0.54 12.64
C GLU A 90 16.52 1.63 11.78
N GLY A 91 17.73 2.04 12.15
CA GLY A 91 18.52 3.02 11.41
C GLY A 91 18.15 4.48 11.72
N THR A 92 18.59 5.39 10.86
CA THR A 92 18.36 6.83 11.03
C THR A 92 17.91 7.45 9.71
N LEU A 93 16.70 7.98 9.68
CA LEU A 93 16.17 8.70 8.53
C LEU A 93 16.29 10.21 8.72
N GLU A 94 16.66 10.92 7.67
CA GLU A 94 16.40 12.35 7.53
C GLU A 94 15.09 12.49 6.77
N VAL A 95 14.07 13.04 7.43
CA VAL A 95 12.73 13.27 6.87
C VAL A 95 12.57 14.76 6.64
N THR A 96 12.19 15.14 5.42
CA THR A 96 11.90 16.53 5.03
C THR A 96 10.43 16.63 4.68
N ILE A 97 9.71 17.55 5.33
CA ILE A 97 8.30 17.87 5.07
C ILE A 97 8.18 19.36 4.89
N SER A 98 7.64 19.80 3.76
CA SER A 98 7.46 21.23 3.40
C SER A 98 8.74 22.06 3.67
N GLY A 99 9.89 21.53 3.25
CA GLY A 99 11.20 22.16 3.37
C GLY A 99 11.83 22.12 4.75
N ARG A 100 11.21 21.50 5.75
CA ARG A 100 11.76 21.32 7.10
C ARG A 100 12.26 19.90 7.30
N SER A 101 13.53 19.77 7.66
CA SER A 101 14.17 18.46 7.86
C SER A 101 14.35 18.13 9.35
N ALA A 102 14.16 16.87 9.68
CA ALA A 102 14.44 16.29 10.98
C ALA A 102 15.13 14.95 10.84
N ARG A 103 16.06 14.63 11.76
CA ARG A 103 16.66 13.30 11.87
C ARG A 103 15.89 12.48 12.88
N LEU A 104 15.44 11.32 12.46
CA LEU A 104 14.58 10.42 13.22
C LEU A 104 15.26 9.06 13.36
N GLY A 105 15.37 8.57 14.59
CA GLY A 105 15.89 7.24 14.93
C GLY A 105 14.77 6.26 15.31
N PRO A 106 15.13 5.04 15.76
CA PRO A 106 14.17 4.02 16.14
C PRO A 106 13.14 4.50 17.17
N GLY A 107 11.87 4.12 16.98
CA GLY A 107 10.74 4.55 17.81
C GLY A 107 10.17 5.93 17.44
N SER A 108 10.84 6.69 16.56
CA SER A 108 10.33 7.98 16.10
C SER A 108 9.25 7.80 15.02
N ILE A 109 8.37 8.80 14.91
CA ILE A 109 7.27 8.84 13.96
C ILE A 109 7.29 10.18 13.23
N ALA A 110 7.04 10.17 11.92
CA ALA A 110 6.68 11.35 11.15
C ALA A 110 5.27 11.17 10.59
N TYR A 111 4.48 12.24 10.61
CA TYR A 111 3.18 12.33 9.98
C TYR A 111 3.23 13.37 8.86
N VAL A 112 2.75 12.99 7.69
CA VAL A 112 2.66 13.85 6.51
C VAL A 112 1.19 14.08 6.18
N ALA A 113 0.76 15.32 6.22
CA ALA A 113 -0.59 15.70 5.84
C ALA A 113 -0.78 15.64 4.31
N SER A 114 -2.04 15.51 3.88
CA SER A 114 -2.41 15.51 2.47
C SER A 114 -1.84 16.72 1.73
N GLY A 115 -1.20 16.48 0.59
CA GLY A 115 -0.69 17.51 -0.31
C GLY A 115 0.65 18.15 0.10
N GLU A 116 1.22 17.82 1.25
CA GLU A 116 2.54 18.31 1.63
C GLU A 116 3.67 17.60 0.87
N GLU A 117 4.58 18.38 0.31
CA GLU A 117 5.80 17.83 -0.29
C GLU A 117 6.67 17.20 0.78
N HIS A 118 7.09 15.99 0.56
CA HIS A 118 7.91 15.25 1.51
C HIS A 118 8.85 14.25 0.83
N GLY A 119 9.87 13.85 1.59
CA GLY A 119 10.82 12.83 1.20
C GLY A 119 11.71 12.47 2.38
N TRP A 120 12.39 11.35 2.28
CA TRP A 120 13.34 10.91 3.29
C TRP A 120 14.47 10.08 2.70
N ARG A 121 15.54 9.99 3.46
CA ARG A 121 16.70 9.17 3.12
C ARG A 121 17.33 8.59 4.38
N ASN A 122 17.98 7.47 4.23
CA ASN A 122 18.81 6.90 5.28
C ASN A 122 20.13 7.68 5.38
N VAL A 123 20.30 8.43 6.48
CA VAL A 123 21.52 9.19 6.78
C VAL A 123 22.42 8.49 7.79
N GLY A 124 22.04 7.29 8.21
CA GLY A 124 22.87 6.42 9.05
C GLY A 124 23.92 5.67 8.23
N THR A 125 24.76 4.92 8.93
CA THR A 125 25.85 4.10 8.35
C THR A 125 25.44 2.65 8.13
N THR A 126 24.28 2.25 8.59
CA THR A 126 23.70 0.93 8.44
C THR A 126 22.38 0.99 7.68
N ARG A 127 21.80 -0.17 7.39
CA ARG A 127 20.44 -0.27 6.84
C ARG A 127 19.43 0.45 7.75
N ALA A 128 18.45 1.10 7.16
CA ALA A 128 17.27 1.58 7.87
C ALA A 128 16.05 0.74 7.49
N GLN A 129 15.18 0.45 8.45
CA GLN A 129 13.89 -0.20 8.26
C GLN A 129 12.80 0.62 8.92
N TYR A 130 11.70 0.82 8.21
CA TYR A 130 10.58 1.62 8.69
C TYR A 130 9.26 1.13 8.09
N PHE A 131 8.18 1.39 8.82
CA PHE A 131 6.82 1.14 8.38
C PHE A 131 6.27 2.41 7.73
N VAL A 132 5.51 2.23 6.66
CA VAL A 132 4.75 3.30 5.99
C VAL A 132 3.28 2.92 6.04
N LEU A 133 2.49 3.73 6.75
CA LEU A 133 1.04 3.62 6.81
C LEU A 133 0.44 4.77 6.00
N ALA A 134 -0.15 4.45 4.85
CA ALA A 134 -0.90 5.39 4.03
C ALA A 134 -2.39 5.33 4.39
N LEU A 135 -3.00 6.51 4.59
CA LEU A 135 -4.38 6.70 4.99
C LEU A 135 -5.12 7.49 3.92
N GLY A 136 -6.19 6.93 3.36
CA GLY A 136 -6.96 7.57 2.30
C GLY A 136 -6.67 7.00 0.92
N GLN A 137 -7.24 7.62 -0.10
CA GLN A 137 -7.08 7.15 -1.48
C GLN A 137 -5.71 7.55 -2.04
N ALA A 138 -5.08 6.64 -2.76
CA ALA A 138 -3.76 6.82 -3.39
C ALA A 138 -3.76 7.73 -4.63
N ARG A 139 -4.61 8.76 -4.67
CA ARG A 139 -4.66 9.70 -5.80
C ARG A 139 -4.64 11.14 -5.32
#